data_4589010abb7830521985c0ba49b633c5
#
_entry.id   4589010abb7830521985c0ba49b633c5
#
_cell.length_a   1.000
_cell.length_b   1.000
_cell.length_c   1.000
_cell.angle_alpha   90.00
_cell.angle_beta   90.00
_cell.angle_gamma   90.00
#
_symmetry.space_group_name_H-M   'P 1'
#
loop_
_entity.id
_entity.type
_entity.pdbx_description
1 polymer ?
#
loop_
_entity_poly.entity_id
_entity_poly.type
_entity_poly.pdbx_seq_one_letter_code
_entity_poly.pdbx_strand_id
1 'polypeptide(L)'
;MRSLNRYLRQLYAIYKWLVMIPVLGISTFVCGMSVVALVWFVPPAILARLFARSWARINSWLTPMWVKVEGRYHIDPAQSYVIVCNHQSQYDIFVLYGWLDIDFKWVMKQE
;
A
#
# COMPACT_ATOMS: atom_id res chain seq x y z
N MET A 1 29.40 -3.81 17.69
CA MET A 1 28.54 -3.73 16.49
C MET A 1 27.54 -4.90 16.35
N ARG A 2 27.98 -6.16 16.47
CA ARG A 2 27.07 -7.32 16.30
C ARG A 2 25.95 -7.39 17.37
N SER A 3 26.23 -7.02 18.62
CA SER A 3 25.24 -6.99 19.70
C SER A 3 24.19 -5.90 19.50
N LEU A 4 24.60 -4.70 19.13
CA LEU A 4 23.70 -3.59 18.86
C LEU A 4 22.70 -3.92 17.74
N ASN A 5 23.17 -4.56 16.67
CA ASN A 5 22.31 -5.01 15.57
C ASN A 5 21.30 -6.07 16.02
N ARG A 6 21.65 -6.91 16.99
CA ARG A 6 20.73 -7.89 17.57
C ARG A 6 19.61 -7.21 18.36
N TYR A 7 19.93 -6.24 19.22
CA TYR A 7 18.94 -5.48 19.98
C TYR A 7 18.01 -4.69 19.06
N LEU A 8 18.55 -4.02 18.05
CA LEU A 8 17.75 -3.28 17.06
C LEU A 8 16.78 -4.20 16.30
N ARG A 9 17.23 -5.39 15.92
CA ARG A 9 16.35 -6.38 15.28
C ARG A 9 15.24 -6.87 16.21
N GLN A 10 15.54 -7.08 17.48
CA GLN A 10 14.53 -7.49 18.46
C GLN A 10 13.51 -6.38 18.72
N LEU A 11 13.96 -5.14 18.88
CA LEU A 11 13.07 -3.98 19.03
C LEU A 11 12.18 -3.79 17.80
N TYR A 12 12.75 -3.93 16.61
CA TYR A 12 11.97 -3.88 15.38
C TYR A 12 10.96 -5.03 15.27
N ALA A 13 11.34 -6.23 15.68
CA ALA A 13 10.43 -7.38 15.70
C ALA A 13 9.25 -7.14 16.65
N ILE A 14 9.50 -6.59 17.84
CA ILE A 14 8.46 -6.24 18.82
C ILE A 14 7.54 -5.17 18.23
N TYR A 15 8.08 -4.10 17.66
CA TYR A 15 7.31 -3.06 16.99
C TYR A 15 6.45 -3.63 15.84
N LYS A 16 7.02 -4.48 15.01
CA LYS A 16 6.33 -5.14 13.91
C LYS A 16 5.11 -5.93 14.41
N TRP A 17 5.29 -6.77 15.43
CA TRP A 17 4.22 -7.62 15.93
C TRP A 17 3.17 -6.89 16.75
N LEU A 18 3.56 -5.86 17.51
CA LEU A 18 2.64 -5.14 18.40
C LEU A 18 1.97 -3.93 17.72
N VAL A 19 2.58 -3.36 16.71
CA VAL A 19 2.08 -2.13 16.05
C VAL A 19 1.75 -2.39 14.58
N MET A 20 2.71 -2.79 13.78
CA MET A 20 2.52 -2.88 12.33
C MET A 20 1.45 -3.91 11.94
N ILE A 21 1.52 -5.12 12.47
CA ILE A 21 0.57 -6.20 12.13
C ILE A 21 -0.84 -5.91 12.62
N PRO A 22 -1.07 -5.49 13.89
CA PRO A 22 -2.40 -5.10 14.34
C PRO A 22 -2.98 -3.92 13.55
N VAL A 23 -2.20 -2.90 13.26
CA VAL A 23 -2.67 -1.74 12.49
C VAL A 23 -2.97 -2.13 11.04
N LEU A 24 -2.15 -2.98 10.43
CA LEU A 24 -2.45 -3.53 9.10
C LEU A 24 -3.78 -4.30 9.10
N GLY A 25 -4.01 -5.16 10.09
CA GLY A 25 -5.26 -5.91 10.22
C GLY A 25 -6.48 -5.01 10.44
N ILE A 26 -6.39 -4.07 11.37
CA ILE A 26 -7.48 -3.14 11.70
C ILE A 26 -7.77 -2.21 10.52
N SER A 27 -6.75 -1.61 9.91
CA SER A 27 -6.92 -0.71 8.77
C SER A 27 -7.51 -1.44 7.56
N THR A 28 -7.09 -2.67 7.30
CA THR A 28 -7.64 -3.50 6.24
C THR A 28 -9.11 -3.81 6.49
N PHE A 29 -9.45 -4.19 7.71
CA PHE A 29 -10.84 -4.47 8.08
C PHE A 29 -11.72 -3.21 7.97
N VAL A 30 -11.29 -2.08 8.53
CA VAL A 30 -12.04 -0.82 8.50
C VAL A 30 -12.22 -0.32 7.07
N CYS A 31 -11.15 -0.27 6.28
CA CYS A 31 -11.24 0.14 4.88
C CYS A 31 -12.13 -0.81 4.06
N GLY A 32 -11.98 -2.11 4.23
CA GLY A 32 -12.79 -3.11 3.55
C GLY A 32 -14.26 -3.00 3.87
N MET A 33 -14.62 -2.91 5.15
CA MET A 33 -16.02 -2.74 5.59
C MET A 33 -16.60 -1.42 5.12
N SER A 34 -15.81 -0.34 5.11
CA SER A 34 -16.25 0.96 4.60
C SER A 34 -16.57 0.90 3.10
N VAL A 35 -15.74 0.22 2.32
CA VAL A 35 -15.99 0.01 0.89
C VAL A 35 -17.27 -0.80 0.68
N VAL A 36 -17.44 -1.90 1.38
CA VAL A 36 -18.65 -2.75 1.28
C VAL A 36 -19.92 -1.96 1.64
N ALA A 37 -19.87 -1.14 2.68
CA ALA A 37 -21.02 -0.33 3.10
C ALA A 37 -21.36 0.78 2.09
N LEU A 38 -20.35 1.39 1.48
CA LEU A 38 -20.53 2.55 0.62
C LEU A 38 -20.68 2.23 -0.88
N VAL A 39 -20.39 1.00 -1.30
CA VAL A 39 -20.44 0.61 -2.73
C VAL A 39 -21.82 0.78 -3.37
N TRP A 40 -22.88 0.76 -2.55
CA TRP A 40 -24.26 0.99 -3.01
C TRP A 40 -24.58 2.46 -3.29
N PHE A 41 -23.79 3.38 -2.75
CA PHE A 41 -24.04 4.82 -2.83
C PHE A 41 -22.97 5.57 -3.63
N VAL A 42 -21.76 5.02 -3.71
CA VAL A 42 -20.59 5.68 -4.30
C VAL A 42 -19.96 4.77 -5.35
N PRO A 43 -19.58 5.31 -6.53
CA PRO A 43 -18.93 4.51 -7.56
C PRO A 43 -17.68 3.77 -7.05
N PRO A 44 -17.52 2.48 -7.39
CA PRO A 44 -16.40 1.66 -6.91
C PRO A 44 -15.01 2.24 -7.21
N ALA A 45 -14.86 2.94 -8.34
CA ALA A 45 -13.59 3.57 -8.71
C ALA A 45 -13.16 4.67 -7.71
N ILE A 46 -14.12 5.45 -7.21
CA ILE A 46 -13.85 6.50 -6.21
C ILE A 46 -13.47 5.86 -4.87
N LEU A 47 -14.22 4.84 -4.45
CA LEU A 47 -13.96 4.11 -3.22
C LEU A 47 -12.58 3.44 -3.26
N ALA A 48 -12.26 2.74 -4.34
CA ALA A 48 -10.96 2.11 -4.52
C ALA A 48 -9.83 3.13 -4.43
N ARG A 49 -9.98 4.28 -5.10
CA ARG A 49 -8.97 5.34 -5.08
C ARG A 49 -8.77 5.91 -3.68
N LEU A 50 -9.84 6.25 -2.96
CA LEU A 50 -9.77 6.84 -1.63
C LEU A 50 -9.26 5.84 -0.59
N PHE A 51 -9.91 4.69 -0.48
CA PHE A 51 -9.62 3.74 0.59
C PHE A 51 -8.33 2.97 0.36
N ALA A 52 -8.04 2.52 -0.86
CA ALA A 52 -6.78 1.84 -1.16
C ALA A 52 -5.57 2.77 -0.98
N ARG A 53 -5.69 4.03 -1.41
CA ARG A 53 -4.63 5.03 -1.23
C ARG A 53 -4.39 5.35 0.24
N SER A 54 -5.46 5.61 1.00
CA SER A 54 -5.35 5.90 2.43
C SER A 54 -4.78 4.72 3.21
N TRP A 55 -5.27 3.53 2.95
CA TRP A 55 -4.77 2.29 3.53
C TRP A 55 -3.28 2.07 3.24
N ALA A 56 -2.89 2.23 1.98
CA ALA A 56 -1.50 2.06 1.57
C ALA A 56 -0.56 3.08 2.24
N ARG A 57 -0.96 4.34 2.31
CA ARG A 57 -0.18 5.41 2.94
C ARG A 57 -0.04 5.21 4.45
N ILE A 58 -1.12 4.88 5.14
CA ILE A 58 -1.10 4.62 6.59
C ILE A 58 -0.12 3.49 6.90
N ASN A 59 -0.22 2.37 6.18
CA ASN A 59 0.66 1.22 6.43
C ASN A 59 2.12 1.49 6.01
N SER A 60 2.34 2.31 5.00
CA SER A 60 3.69 2.74 4.60
C SER A 60 4.36 3.64 5.65
N TRP A 61 3.62 4.56 6.24
CA TRP A 61 4.16 5.47 7.26
C TRP A 61 4.49 4.76 8.57
N LEU A 62 3.76 3.71 8.91
CA LEU A 62 4.08 2.86 10.07
C LEU A 62 5.32 2.01 9.87
N THR A 63 5.56 1.59 8.65
CA THR A 63 6.85 1.07 8.25
C THR A 63 7.72 2.30 7.94
N PRO A 64 8.85 2.56 8.60
CA PRO A 64 9.64 3.77 8.35
C PRO A 64 10.21 3.75 6.93
N MET A 65 9.36 4.05 5.97
CA MET A 65 9.59 4.01 4.54
C MET A 65 9.29 5.39 3.95
N TRP A 66 10.27 5.94 3.26
CA TRP A 66 10.14 7.19 2.54
C TRP A 66 9.99 6.91 1.05
N VAL A 67 8.89 7.40 0.46
CA VAL A 67 8.60 7.21 -0.95
C VAL A 67 8.83 8.51 -1.70
N LYS A 68 9.72 8.46 -2.68
CA LYS A 68 9.94 9.54 -3.64
C LYS A 68 9.48 9.07 -5.01
N VAL A 69 8.61 9.84 -5.65
CA VAL A 69 8.11 9.54 -6.98
C VAL A 69 8.75 10.49 -7.99
N GLU A 70 9.41 9.94 -8.98
CA GLU A 70 10.03 10.68 -10.08
C GLU A 70 9.38 10.31 -11.41
N GLY A 71 9.35 11.23 -12.37
CA GLY A 71 8.87 10.97 -13.71
C GLY A 71 7.36 10.93 -13.88
N ARG A 72 6.56 11.43 -12.95
CA ARG A 72 5.09 11.50 -13.08
C ARG A 72 4.61 12.20 -14.33
N TYR A 73 5.36 13.18 -14.80
CA TYR A 73 5.04 13.95 -16.00
C TYR A 73 5.10 13.14 -17.29
N HIS A 74 5.66 11.92 -17.26
CA HIS A 74 5.64 11.00 -18.40
C HIS A 74 4.31 10.25 -18.55
N ILE A 75 3.43 10.32 -17.55
CA ILE A 75 2.16 9.62 -17.54
C ILE A 75 1.05 10.58 -17.99
N ASP A 76 0.39 10.24 -19.08
CA ASP A 76 -0.80 10.93 -19.56
C ASP A 76 -2.04 10.23 -18.98
N PRO A 77 -2.87 10.92 -18.16
CA PRO A 77 -4.09 10.32 -17.59
C PRO A 77 -5.12 9.89 -18.63
N ALA A 78 -5.04 10.41 -19.85
CA ALA A 78 -5.94 10.07 -20.95
C ALA A 78 -5.57 8.77 -21.68
N GLN A 79 -4.40 8.22 -21.42
CA GLN A 79 -3.89 7.00 -22.06
C GLN A 79 -4.02 5.78 -21.16
N SER A 80 -4.14 4.62 -21.80
CA SER A 80 -4.08 3.32 -21.10
C SER A 80 -2.67 2.79 -21.10
N TYR A 81 -2.24 2.25 -19.96
CA TYR A 81 -0.88 1.72 -19.77
C TYR A 81 -0.90 0.29 -19.25
N VAL A 82 0.11 -0.47 -19.63
CA VAL A 82 0.50 -1.70 -18.96
C VAL A 82 1.68 -1.37 -18.05
N ILE A 83 1.49 -1.56 -16.75
CA ILE A 83 2.51 -1.25 -15.75
C ILE A 83 3.29 -2.53 -15.46
N VAL A 84 4.59 -2.48 -15.69
CA VAL A 84 5.52 -3.56 -15.36
C VAL A 84 6.49 -3.02 -14.33
N CYS A 85 6.59 -3.66 -13.19
CA CYS A 85 7.49 -3.25 -12.13
C CYS A 85 8.30 -4.43 -11.59
N ASN A 86 9.44 -4.12 -11.00
CA ASN A 86 10.26 -5.07 -10.26
C ASN A 86 9.59 -5.36 -8.92
N HIS A 87 8.86 -6.46 -8.83
CA HIS A 87 8.18 -6.84 -7.59
C HIS A 87 9.12 -7.64 -6.69
N GLN A 88 9.61 -7.01 -5.63
CA GLN A 88 10.57 -7.60 -4.71
C GLN A 88 10.02 -7.85 -3.30
N SER A 89 8.96 -7.15 -2.91
CA SER A 89 8.38 -7.30 -1.58
C SER A 89 6.90 -6.91 -1.50
N GLN A 90 6.26 -7.26 -0.40
CA GLN A 90 4.87 -6.84 -0.10
C GLN A 90 4.70 -5.31 -0.03
N TYR A 91 5.78 -4.58 0.28
CA TYR A 91 5.76 -3.12 0.35
C TYR A 91 5.55 -2.44 -1.00
N ASP A 92 5.85 -3.11 -2.11
CA ASP A 92 5.60 -2.59 -3.46
C ASP A 92 4.11 -2.34 -3.68
N ILE A 93 3.23 -3.13 -3.07
CA ILE A 93 1.78 -2.94 -3.11
C ILE A 93 1.40 -1.60 -2.48
N PHE A 94 1.96 -1.27 -1.32
CA PHE A 94 1.72 0.01 -0.65
C PHE A 94 2.22 1.19 -1.48
N VAL A 95 3.38 1.07 -2.10
CA VAL A 95 3.96 2.12 -2.94
C VAL A 95 3.09 2.38 -4.17
N LEU A 96 2.65 1.34 -4.84
CA LEU A 96 1.81 1.47 -6.04
C LEU A 96 0.44 2.09 -5.71
N TYR A 97 -0.27 1.58 -4.72
CA TYR A 97 -1.57 2.13 -4.32
C TYR A 97 -1.47 3.53 -3.71
N GLY A 98 -0.42 3.80 -2.94
CA GLY A 98 -0.27 5.05 -2.22
C GLY A 98 0.17 6.24 -3.07
N TRP A 99 1.02 6.01 -4.07
CA TRP A 99 1.74 7.10 -4.75
C TRP A 99 1.69 7.09 -6.28
N LEU A 100 1.19 6.02 -6.92
CA LEU A 100 1.17 5.97 -8.38
C LEU A 100 0.17 6.94 -9.02
N ASP A 101 -0.91 7.28 -8.32
CA ASP A 101 -1.98 8.18 -8.76
C ASP A 101 -2.71 7.77 -10.06
N ILE A 102 -2.64 6.51 -10.43
CA ILE A 102 -3.38 5.93 -11.56
C ILE A 102 -4.24 4.79 -11.05
N ASP A 103 -5.43 4.66 -11.61
CA ASP A 103 -6.26 3.48 -11.38
C ASP A 103 -5.70 2.31 -12.18
N PHE A 104 -5.37 1.22 -11.52
CA PHE A 104 -4.84 0.02 -12.17
C PHE A 104 -5.45 -1.24 -11.57
N LYS A 105 -5.36 -2.32 -12.32
CA LYS A 105 -5.78 -3.65 -11.88
C LYS A 105 -4.60 -4.61 -11.96
N TRP A 106 -4.53 -5.49 -11.00
CA TRP A 106 -3.50 -6.54 -11.00
C TRP A 106 -3.82 -7.60 -12.05
N VAL A 107 -2.81 -7.97 -12.80
CA VAL A 107 -2.84 -9.16 -13.66
C VAL A 107 -2.05 -10.24 -12.96
N MET A 108 -2.71 -11.33 -12.62
CA MET A 108 -2.08 -12.47 -11.97
C MET A 108 -2.15 -13.68 -12.89
N LYS A 109 -1.09 -14.47 -12.89
CA LYS A 109 -1.08 -15.77 -13.57
C LYS A 109 -1.99 -16.72 -12.79
N GLN A 110 -2.93 -17.32 -13.48
CA GLN A 110 -3.73 -18.40 -12.95
C GLN A 110 -2.98 -19.72 -13.21
N GLU A 111 -2.59 -20.38 -12.15
CA GLU A 111 -1.99 -21.73 -12.21
C GLU A 111 -3.00 -22.79 -11.80
#